data_393e4b719e088889745b446c8e26e616
#
_entry.id   393e4b719e088889745b446c8e26e616
#
_cell.length_a   1.000
_cell.length_b   1.000
_cell.length_c   1.000
_cell.angle_alpha   90.00
_cell.angle_beta   90.00
_cell.angle_gamma   90.00
#
_symmetry.space_group_name_H-M   'P 1'
#
loop_
_entity.id
_entity.type
_entity.pdbx_description
1 polymer ?
#
loop_
_entity_poly.entity_id
_entity_poly.type
_entity_poly.pdbx_seq_one_letter_code
_entity_poly.pdbx_strand_id
1 'polypeptide(L)'
;MKKLAIELGLALLVTGLFATFEWSDAVAIRQGVNIEWFRTGIETTDGGAIYVWSDTKLGERDLWAQKVDSAGNMVWSEPVLIDGKPDRQEDPVITRTSDNNYVIACINFSADLDGDVYAQKINAEGNLLWQEGGLPVCTLAGMQIALNMEPDNEGGVYIIWVDSRYPSKDLFGQHLSSSGNPLWTVNGIPIANGLGDEIQNTMLPDGQGGMIIAYTHSYAGNDDLYAKRYNANGIMVWQNTLVISEAEGSQSDIRMAALNDGNFVFTWADKRSADTDIYAQKINLAGDLLWGSYLIVYSDQNELARPQVNPRIVKTSDNGVIIVWEDFRLDTQNA
;
A
#
# COMPACT_ATOMS: atom_id res chain seq x y z
N MET A 1 10.55 -23.33 -21.98
CA MET A 1 9.48 -22.55 -21.37
C MET A 1 9.68 -22.58 -19.87
N LYS A 2 10.21 -21.51 -19.28
CA LYS A 2 10.40 -21.42 -17.83
C LYS A 2 9.08 -20.97 -17.22
N LYS A 3 8.45 -21.83 -16.39
CA LYS A 3 7.28 -21.45 -15.58
C LYS A 3 7.75 -20.45 -14.54
N LEU A 4 7.25 -19.23 -14.59
CA LEU A 4 7.43 -18.26 -13.55
C LEU A 4 6.42 -18.59 -12.44
N ALA A 5 6.88 -19.23 -11.38
CA ALA A 5 6.08 -19.37 -10.17
C ALA A 5 6.00 -17.99 -9.51
N ILE A 6 4.79 -17.47 -9.34
CA ILE A 6 4.55 -16.26 -8.55
C ILE A 6 4.45 -16.71 -7.10
N GLU A 7 5.52 -16.53 -6.33
CA GLU A 7 5.43 -16.59 -4.89
C GLU A 7 4.78 -15.29 -4.38
N LEU A 8 3.45 -15.31 -4.26
CA LEU A 8 2.78 -14.38 -3.35
C LEU A 8 2.95 -14.96 -1.94
N GLY A 9 3.88 -14.42 -1.18
CA GLY A 9 3.97 -14.67 0.25
C GLY A 9 2.75 -14.09 0.97
N LEU A 10 1.60 -14.77 0.90
CA LEU A 10 0.46 -14.51 1.76
C LEU A 10 0.56 -15.48 2.93
N ALA A 11 1.15 -15.07 4.04
CA ALA A 11 1.05 -15.79 5.30
C ALA A 11 -0.34 -15.54 5.89
N LEU A 12 -1.32 -16.36 5.53
CA LEU A 12 -2.60 -16.44 6.24
C LEU A 12 -2.44 -17.37 7.43
N LEU A 13 -2.34 -16.83 8.63
CA LEU A 13 -2.56 -17.58 9.88
C LEU A 13 -3.99 -17.29 10.36
N VAL A 14 -4.92 -18.16 9.98
CA VAL A 14 -6.27 -18.19 10.54
C VAL A 14 -6.34 -19.31 11.57
N THR A 15 -6.55 -18.97 12.85
CA THR A 15 -6.91 -19.93 13.88
C THR A 15 -8.40 -20.24 13.81
N GLY A 16 -8.73 -21.48 13.40
CA GLY A 16 -10.06 -22.04 13.57
C GLY A 16 -10.76 -22.40 12.26
N LEU A 17 -10.66 -23.63 11.89
CA LEU A 17 -11.01 -24.40 10.70
C LEU A 17 -9.95 -24.30 9.59
N PHE A 18 -9.14 -25.36 9.51
CA PHE A 18 -8.26 -25.60 8.37
C PHE A 18 -9.13 -25.92 7.14
N ALA A 19 -9.50 -24.90 6.38
CA ALA A 19 -9.69 -25.10 4.97
C ALA A 19 -8.28 -25.10 4.39
N THR A 20 -7.73 -26.27 4.14
CA THR A 20 -6.54 -26.41 3.31
C THR A 20 -6.93 -25.93 1.93
N PHE A 21 -6.52 -24.71 1.54
CA PHE A 21 -6.55 -24.28 0.16
C PHE A 21 -5.44 -25.06 -0.57
N GLU A 22 -5.72 -26.27 -0.94
CA GLU A 22 -4.86 -27.03 -1.85
C GLU A 22 -5.31 -26.72 -3.29
N TRP A 23 -4.73 -25.70 -3.86
CA TRP A 23 -4.70 -25.62 -5.31
C TRP A 23 -3.68 -26.66 -5.78
N SER A 24 -4.15 -27.74 -6.35
CA SER A 24 -3.29 -28.83 -6.86
C SER A 24 -2.35 -28.35 -7.97
N ASP A 25 -2.69 -27.25 -8.64
CA ASP A 25 -1.94 -26.61 -9.70
C ASP A 25 -2.09 -25.10 -9.67
N ALA A 26 -1.12 -24.38 -10.26
CA ALA A 26 -1.23 -22.93 -10.41
C ALA A 26 -2.41 -22.56 -11.31
N VAL A 27 -3.28 -21.68 -10.82
CA VAL A 27 -4.40 -21.13 -11.59
C VAL A 27 -3.91 -19.94 -12.40
N ALA A 28 -4.07 -20.01 -13.73
CA ALA A 28 -3.76 -18.89 -14.58
C ALA A 28 -4.94 -17.90 -14.59
N ILE A 29 -4.80 -16.78 -13.88
CA ILE A 29 -5.78 -15.71 -13.83
C ILE A 29 -5.94 -15.03 -15.20
N ARG A 30 -4.85 -14.98 -15.96
CA ARG A 30 -4.78 -14.46 -17.30
C ARG A 30 -3.85 -15.35 -18.16
N GLN A 31 -4.26 -15.64 -19.40
CA GLN A 31 -3.43 -16.32 -20.39
C GLN A 31 -3.43 -15.51 -21.70
N GLY A 32 -2.26 -15.36 -22.30
CA GLY A 32 -2.11 -14.64 -23.57
C GLY A 32 -0.67 -14.36 -23.92
N VAL A 33 -0.47 -13.67 -25.03
CA VAL A 33 0.84 -13.26 -25.55
C VAL A 33 1.24 -11.85 -25.11
N ASN A 34 0.32 -11.15 -24.43
CA ASN A 34 0.55 -9.79 -23.96
C ASN A 34 1.40 -9.80 -22.69
N ILE A 35 1.99 -8.66 -22.36
CA ILE A 35 2.81 -8.50 -21.18
C ILE A 35 1.94 -7.85 -20.10
N GLU A 36 1.83 -8.51 -18.94
CA GLU A 36 1.15 -8.01 -17.78
C GLU A 36 2.17 -7.37 -16.83
N TRP A 37 1.84 -6.18 -16.33
CA TRP A 37 2.62 -5.41 -15.36
C TRP A 37 1.76 -5.02 -14.16
N PHE A 38 2.42 -4.52 -13.12
CA PHE A 38 1.78 -3.84 -11.98
C PHE A 38 0.56 -4.60 -11.47
N ARG A 39 0.78 -5.59 -10.61
CA ARG A 39 -0.26 -6.50 -10.12
C ARG A 39 -0.54 -6.26 -8.66
N THR A 40 -1.80 -6.26 -8.31
CA THR A 40 -2.28 -6.25 -6.92
C THR A 40 -3.50 -7.14 -6.80
N GLY A 41 -3.93 -7.42 -5.59
CA GLY A 41 -5.14 -8.22 -5.35
C GLY A 41 -5.60 -8.12 -3.92
N ILE A 42 -6.87 -8.47 -3.72
CA ILE A 42 -7.50 -8.44 -2.39
C ILE A 42 -8.42 -9.65 -2.23
N GLU A 43 -8.46 -10.19 -1.01
CA GLU A 43 -9.41 -11.22 -0.64
C GLU A 43 -10.84 -10.68 -0.65
N THR A 44 -11.78 -11.50 -1.11
CA THR A 44 -13.21 -11.21 -1.10
C THR A 44 -13.93 -11.89 0.06
N THR A 45 -15.11 -11.38 0.46
CA THR A 45 -15.87 -11.91 1.60
C THR A 45 -16.35 -13.36 1.43
N ASP A 46 -16.39 -13.85 0.22
CA ASP A 46 -16.75 -15.23 -0.14
C ASP A 46 -15.56 -16.19 -0.18
N GLY A 47 -14.38 -15.73 0.28
CA GLY A 47 -13.14 -16.50 0.33
C GLY A 47 -12.42 -16.62 -1.01
N GLY A 48 -12.85 -15.87 -2.01
CA GLY A 48 -12.15 -15.70 -3.29
C GLY A 48 -11.20 -14.52 -3.26
N ALA A 49 -10.80 -14.03 -4.46
CA ALA A 49 -9.96 -12.85 -4.60
C ALA A 49 -10.28 -12.07 -5.88
N ILE A 50 -10.04 -10.75 -5.85
CA ILE A 50 -10.00 -9.92 -7.05
C ILE A 50 -8.55 -9.54 -7.30
N TYR A 51 -8.09 -9.81 -8.52
CA TYR A 51 -6.77 -9.41 -9.02
C TYR A 51 -6.92 -8.26 -10.01
N VAL A 52 -5.98 -7.31 -9.95
CA VAL A 52 -5.91 -6.14 -10.82
C VAL A 52 -4.53 -6.10 -11.46
N TRP A 53 -4.46 -5.80 -12.76
CA TRP A 53 -3.19 -5.71 -13.49
C TRP A 53 -3.31 -4.74 -14.67
N SER A 54 -2.17 -4.27 -15.17
CA SER A 54 -2.06 -3.56 -16.45
C SER A 54 -1.65 -4.52 -17.56
N ASP A 55 -2.28 -4.42 -18.73
CA ASP A 55 -2.13 -5.34 -19.86
C ASP A 55 -2.23 -4.59 -21.18
N THR A 56 -1.44 -4.98 -22.18
CA THR A 56 -1.43 -4.39 -23.53
C THR A 56 -2.44 -5.02 -24.49
N LYS A 57 -3.52 -5.64 -23.99
CA LYS A 57 -4.52 -6.34 -24.81
C LYS A 57 -5.18 -5.44 -25.86
N LEU A 58 -5.38 -4.16 -25.56
CA LEU A 58 -5.96 -3.17 -26.47
C LEU A 58 -4.91 -2.32 -27.20
N GLY A 59 -3.62 -2.61 -27.03
CA GLY A 59 -2.51 -1.92 -27.69
C GLY A 59 -1.64 -1.10 -26.74
N GLU A 60 -2.24 -0.44 -25.77
CA GLU A 60 -1.59 0.30 -24.69
C GLU A 60 -1.79 -0.44 -23.36
N ARG A 61 -1.26 0.07 -22.26
CA ARG A 61 -1.42 -0.58 -20.96
C ARG A 61 -2.70 -0.15 -20.30
N ASP A 62 -3.75 -0.92 -20.50
CA ASP A 62 -5.05 -0.71 -19.87
C ASP A 62 -5.14 -1.45 -18.53
N LEU A 63 -5.98 -0.95 -17.62
CA LEU A 63 -6.19 -1.54 -16.32
C LEU A 63 -7.35 -2.52 -16.34
N TRP A 64 -7.08 -3.76 -15.94
CA TRP A 64 -8.02 -4.88 -15.94
C TRP A 64 -8.18 -5.49 -14.57
N ALA A 65 -9.32 -6.10 -14.31
CA ALA A 65 -9.55 -6.90 -13.10
C ALA A 65 -10.24 -8.23 -13.43
N GLN A 66 -10.00 -9.24 -12.59
CA GLN A 66 -10.68 -10.55 -12.63
C GLN A 66 -10.91 -11.06 -11.21
N LYS A 67 -12.08 -11.66 -10.98
CA LYS A 67 -12.41 -12.33 -9.72
C LYS A 67 -12.27 -13.83 -9.89
N VAL A 68 -11.66 -14.47 -8.89
CA VAL A 68 -11.65 -15.91 -8.70
C VAL A 68 -12.41 -16.29 -7.42
N ASP A 69 -13.04 -17.47 -7.41
CA ASP A 69 -13.63 -18.03 -6.20
C ASP A 69 -12.58 -18.72 -5.31
N SER A 70 -13.00 -19.23 -4.16
CA SER A 70 -12.13 -19.96 -3.22
C SER A 70 -11.55 -21.27 -3.80
N ALA A 71 -12.13 -21.81 -4.85
CA ALA A 71 -11.62 -23.00 -5.56
C ALA A 71 -10.70 -22.66 -6.75
N GLY A 72 -10.47 -21.33 -7.01
CA GLY A 72 -9.65 -20.86 -8.12
C GLY A 72 -10.37 -20.78 -9.46
N ASN A 73 -11.70 -20.92 -9.51
CA ASN A 73 -12.45 -20.74 -10.75
C ASN A 73 -12.67 -19.27 -11.04
N MET A 74 -12.63 -18.90 -12.34
CA MET A 74 -13.00 -17.54 -12.77
C MET A 74 -14.48 -17.29 -12.49
N VAL A 75 -14.78 -16.23 -11.71
CA VAL A 75 -16.17 -15.85 -11.38
C VAL A 75 -16.76 -15.01 -12.50
N TRP A 76 -16.01 -14.05 -13.01
CA TRP A 76 -16.45 -13.29 -14.19
C TRP A 76 -16.07 -14.04 -15.46
N SER A 77 -16.97 -14.06 -16.45
CA SER A 77 -16.75 -14.79 -17.70
C SER A 77 -15.58 -14.23 -18.51
N GLU A 78 -15.32 -12.93 -18.37
CA GLU A 78 -14.18 -12.20 -18.96
C GLU A 78 -13.63 -11.20 -17.95
N PRO A 79 -12.34 -10.83 -18.04
CA PRO A 79 -11.80 -9.74 -17.27
C PRO A 79 -12.52 -8.43 -17.53
N VAL A 80 -12.72 -7.65 -16.48
CA VAL A 80 -13.38 -6.33 -16.54
C VAL A 80 -12.35 -5.25 -16.83
N LEU A 81 -12.60 -4.41 -17.82
CA LEU A 81 -11.82 -3.20 -18.10
C LEU A 81 -12.16 -2.14 -17.04
N ILE A 82 -11.18 -1.78 -16.22
CA ILE A 82 -11.34 -0.79 -15.15
C ILE A 82 -11.08 0.62 -15.66
N ASP A 83 -9.98 0.79 -16.40
CA ASP A 83 -9.61 2.03 -17.08
C ASP A 83 -8.92 1.67 -18.41
N GLY A 84 -9.43 2.21 -19.51
CA GLY A 84 -8.94 2.01 -20.89
C GLY A 84 -8.81 3.34 -21.60
N LYS A 85 -8.46 4.42 -20.88
CA LYS A 85 -8.14 5.71 -21.48
C LYS A 85 -6.86 5.60 -22.33
N PRO A 86 -6.71 6.51 -23.32
CA PRO A 86 -5.47 6.55 -24.10
C PRO A 86 -4.21 6.61 -23.22
N ASP A 87 -3.10 6.09 -23.77
CA ASP A 87 -1.83 5.89 -23.07
C ASP A 87 -1.93 4.82 -21.94
N ARG A 88 -1.06 4.82 -20.97
CA ARG A 88 -0.90 3.73 -20.01
C ARG A 88 -1.52 4.02 -18.66
N GLN A 89 -1.99 2.98 -18.01
CA GLN A 89 -2.40 2.96 -16.61
C GLN A 89 -1.51 1.98 -15.84
N GLU A 90 -0.92 2.45 -14.73
CA GLU A 90 0.12 1.75 -13.99
C GLU A 90 -0.12 1.81 -12.47
N ASP A 91 0.64 1.00 -11.72
CA ASP A 91 0.70 0.98 -10.25
C ASP A 91 -0.67 0.91 -9.55
N PRO A 92 -1.54 -0.08 -9.91
CA PRO A 92 -2.84 -0.19 -9.27
C PRO A 92 -2.73 -0.55 -7.79
N VAL A 93 -3.61 0.05 -6.99
CA VAL A 93 -3.93 -0.37 -5.62
C VAL A 93 -5.42 -0.69 -5.53
N ILE A 94 -5.78 -1.63 -4.67
CA ILE A 94 -7.19 -2.03 -4.46
C ILE A 94 -7.48 -2.15 -2.97
N THR A 95 -8.65 -1.66 -2.55
CA THR A 95 -9.18 -1.90 -1.21
C THR A 95 -10.66 -2.25 -1.25
N ARG A 96 -11.14 -2.98 -0.21
CA ARG A 96 -12.56 -3.28 -0.02
C ARG A 96 -13.18 -2.25 0.90
N THR A 97 -14.29 -1.67 0.49
CA THR A 97 -15.07 -0.71 1.26
C THR A 97 -16.12 -1.39 2.15
N SER A 98 -16.63 -0.70 3.16
CA SER A 98 -17.58 -1.23 4.14
C SER A 98 -18.95 -1.62 3.53
N ASP A 99 -19.26 -1.13 2.34
CA ASP A 99 -20.45 -1.49 1.55
C ASP A 99 -20.25 -2.75 0.67
N ASN A 100 -19.15 -3.50 0.91
CA ASN A 100 -18.74 -4.70 0.17
C ASN A 100 -18.44 -4.49 -1.31
N ASN A 101 -18.16 -3.26 -1.70
CA ASN A 101 -17.61 -2.93 -3.02
C ASN A 101 -16.08 -2.80 -2.93
N TYR A 102 -15.44 -2.55 -4.07
CA TYR A 102 -13.99 -2.44 -4.19
C TYR A 102 -13.65 -1.14 -4.90
N VAL A 103 -12.70 -0.39 -4.35
CA VAL A 103 -12.12 0.77 -5.03
C VAL A 103 -10.73 0.38 -5.53
N ILE A 104 -10.46 0.75 -6.79
CA ILE A 104 -9.19 0.56 -7.47
C ILE A 104 -8.69 1.95 -7.84
N ALA A 105 -7.48 2.29 -7.43
CA ALA A 105 -6.82 3.52 -7.87
C ALA A 105 -5.56 3.18 -8.66
N CYS A 106 -5.16 4.04 -9.60
CA CYS A 106 -3.98 3.86 -10.45
C CYS A 106 -3.37 5.20 -10.83
N ILE A 107 -2.16 5.14 -11.40
CA ILE A 107 -1.54 6.25 -12.12
C ILE A 107 -1.94 6.15 -13.59
N ASN A 108 -2.55 7.20 -14.12
CA ASN A 108 -3.06 7.29 -15.48
C ASN A 108 -2.30 8.38 -16.23
N PHE A 109 -1.80 8.05 -17.40
CA PHE A 109 -0.96 8.93 -18.24
C PHE A 109 -1.71 9.51 -19.44
N SER A 110 -3.04 9.44 -19.46
CA SER A 110 -3.84 9.88 -20.62
C SER A 110 -3.88 11.39 -20.83
N ALA A 111 -3.61 12.19 -19.80
CA ALA A 111 -3.62 13.65 -19.88
C ALA A 111 -2.23 14.22 -20.18
N ASP A 112 -1.20 13.65 -19.56
CA ASP A 112 0.20 14.03 -19.74
C ASP A 112 1.16 12.87 -19.45
N LEU A 113 2.49 13.10 -19.57
CA LEU A 113 3.51 12.09 -19.35
C LEU A 113 3.93 11.97 -17.89
N ASP A 114 3.46 12.85 -17.02
CA ASP A 114 3.83 12.89 -15.60
C ASP A 114 2.97 11.91 -14.77
N GLY A 115 1.74 11.63 -15.24
CA GLY A 115 0.81 10.68 -14.65
C GLY A 115 -0.04 11.28 -13.52
N ASP A 116 -1.34 11.03 -13.61
CA ASP A 116 -2.39 11.52 -12.73
C ASP A 116 -2.96 10.40 -11.84
N VAL A 117 -3.54 10.73 -10.70
CA VAL A 117 -4.25 9.77 -9.85
C VAL A 117 -5.71 9.67 -10.30
N TYR A 118 -6.13 8.46 -10.68
CA TYR A 118 -7.52 8.10 -10.98
C TYR A 118 -8.00 6.97 -10.09
N ALA A 119 -9.32 6.89 -9.88
CA ALA A 119 -9.94 5.81 -9.11
C ALA A 119 -11.27 5.37 -9.73
N GLN A 120 -11.57 4.07 -9.61
CA GLN A 120 -12.82 3.44 -10.02
C GLN A 120 -13.37 2.56 -8.91
N LYS A 121 -14.69 2.53 -8.73
CA LYS A 121 -15.37 1.62 -7.81
C LYS A 121 -16.10 0.54 -8.58
N ILE A 122 -15.96 -0.71 -8.14
CA ILE A 122 -16.65 -1.86 -8.71
C ILE A 122 -17.38 -2.64 -7.64
N ASN A 123 -18.43 -3.36 -8.02
CA ASN A 123 -19.10 -4.33 -7.15
C ASN A 123 -18.49 -5.74 -7.31
N ALA A 124 -18.98 -6.69 -6.51
CA ALA A 124 -18.51 -8.08 -6.53
C ALA A 124 -18.80 -8.81 -7.86
N GLU A 125 -19.75 -8.31 -8.65
CA GLU A 125 -20.12 -8.80 -9.98
C GLU A 125 -19.27 -8.22 -11.11
N GLY A 126 -18.38 -7.24 -10.79
CA GLY A 126 -17.51 -6.58 -11.76
C GLY A 126 -18.14 -5.39 -12.45
N ASN A 127 -19.32 -4.91 -12.01
CA ASN A 127 -19.92 -3.71 -12.59
C ASN A 127 -19.21 -2.46 -12.08
N LEU A 128 -18.89 -1.53 -12.97
CA LEU A 128 -18.38 -0.21 -12.63
C LEU A 128 -19.49 0.59 -11.93
N LEU A 129 -19.19 1.18 -10.77
CA LEU A 129 -20.15 1.94 -9.96
C LEU A 129 -19.95 3.46 -10.09
N TRP A 130 -18.76 3.90 -10.49
CA TRP A 130 -18.49 5.28 -10.85
C TRP A 130 -18.49 5.43 -12.38
N GLN A 131 -18.22 6.63 -12.90
CA GLN A 131 -18.20 6.87 -14.35
C GLN A 131 -17.19 5.96 -15.06
N GLU A 132 -17.47 5.62 -16.30
CA GLU A 132 -16.57 4.86 -17.17
C GLU A 132 -15.21 5.57 -17.29
N GLY A 133 -14.11 4.79 -17.19
CA GLY A 133 -12.75 5.30 -17.15
C GLY A 133 -12.35 5.93 -15.80
N GLY A 134 -13.15 5.80 -14.75
CA GLY A 134 -12.82 6.25 -13.39
C GLY A 134 -12.95 7.77 -13.19
N LEU A 135 -12.77 8.18 -11.94
CA LEU A 135 -12.83 9.58 -11.49
C LEU A 135 -11.41 10.14 -11.33
N PRO A 136 -11.14 11.37 -11.75
CA PRO A 136 -9.89 12.05 -11.43
C PRO A 136 -9.83 12.38 -9.94
N VAL A 137 -8.74 12.00 -9.28
CA VAL A 137 -8.43 12.28 -7.86
C VAL A 137 -7.45 13.44 -7.76
N CYS A 138 -6.41 13.41 -8.59
CA CYS A 138 -5.45 14.50 -8.78
C CYS A 138 -5.02 14.54 -10.24
N THR A 139 -5.10 15.72 -10.84
CA THR A 139 -4.71 16.01 -12.24
C THR A 139 -3.88 17.29 -12.35
N LEU A 140 -3.09 17.58 -11.32
CA LEU A 140 -2.17 18.72 -11.36
C LEU A 140 -0.84 18.29 -11.99
N ALA A 141 -0.25 19.22 -12.75
CA ALA A 141 1.07 19.02 -13.34
C ALA A 141 2.11 18.62 -12.30
N GLY A 142 3.02 17.72 -12.67
CA GLY A 142 3.99 17.07 -11.82
C GLY A 142 3.64 15.61 -11.58
N MET A 143 4.63 14.81 -11.31
CA MET A 143 4.50 13.36 -11.19
C MET A 143 3.74 12.98 -9.90
N GLN A 144 2.72 12.14 -10.02
CA GLN A 144 2.07 11.46 -8.90
C GLN A 144 2.45 9.98 -8.94
N ILE A 145 2.98 9.46 -7.85
CA ILE A 145 3.47 8.06 -7.73
C ILE A 145 3.24 7.49 -6.33
N ALA A 146 3.59 6.23 -6.13
CA ALA A 146 3.60 5.54 -4.83
C ALA A 146 2.26 5.62 -4.09
N LEU A 147 1.17 5.25 -4.78
CA LEU A 147 -0.18 5.22 -4.23
C LEU A 147 -0.28 4.29 -3.01
N ASN A 148 -1.03 4.75 -2.01
CA ASN A 148 -1.56 3.90 -0.95
C ASN A 148 -3.03 4.25 -0.72
N MET A 149 -3.85 3.26 -0.36
CA MET A 149 -5.30 3.43 -0.23
C MET A 149 -5.88 2.56 0.87
N GLU A 150 -6.71 3.17 1.72
CA GLU A 150 -7.42 2.48 2.80
C GLU A 150 -8.90 2.88 2.84
N PRO A 151 -9.81 1.98 3.29
CA PRO A 151 -11.22 2.30 3.40
C PRO A 151 -11.48 3.27 4.56
N ASP A 152 -12.51 4.13 4.42
CA ASP A 152 -12.96 5.06 5.46
C ASP A 152 -13.98 4.46 6.43
N ASN A 153 -14.43 3.23 6.20
CA ASN A 153 -15.51 2.52 6.88
C ASN A 153 -16.92 3.13 6.67
N GLU A 154 -17.08 4.08 5.75
CA GLU A 154 -18.33 4.70 5.34
C GLU A 154 -18.66 4.44 3.85
N GLY A 155 -17.93 3.49 3.23
CA GLY A 155 -18.06 3.10 1.83
C GLY A 155 -17.19 3.92 0.88
N GLY A 156 -16.43 4.87 1.37
CA GLY A 156 -15.40 5.64 0.67
C GLY A 156 -13.98 5.18 0.98
N VAL A 157 -13.00 5.98 0.58
CA VAL A 157 -11.57 5.66 0.72
C VAL A 157 -10.72 6.90 0.96
N TYR A 158 -9.64 6.71 1.71
CA TYR A 158 -8.48 7.60 1.74
C TYR A 158 -7.47 7.13 0.70
N ILE A 159 -6.93 8.06 -0.07
CA ILE A 159 -5.86 7.82 -1.05
C ILE A 159 -4.73 8.78 -0.74
N ILE A 160 -3.49 8.30 -0.63
CA ILE A 160 -2.29 9.12 -0.50
C ILE A 160 -1.31 8.80 -1.62
N TRP A 161 -0.52 9.78 -2.02
CA TRP A 161 0.48 9.64 -3.08
C TRP A 161 1.67 10.58 -2.85
N VAL A 162 2.78 10.24 -3.45
CA VAL A 162 3.94 11.14 -3.56
C VAL A 162 3.72 12.02 -4.79
N ASP A 163 3.88 13.33 -4.64
CA ASP A 163 3.53 14.37 -5.61
C ASP A 163 4.69 15.32 -5.84
N SER A 164 5.04 15.57 -7.07
CA SER A 164 6.11 16.48 -7.47
C SER A 164 5.63 17.78 -8.13
N ARG A 165 4.41 18.25 -7.77
CA ARG A 165 3.90 19.56 -8.21
C ARG A 165 4.75 20.74 -7.71
N TYR A 166 5.57 20.54 -6.71
CA TYR A 166 6.59 21.44 -6.19
C TYR A 166 8.00 20.87 -6.44
N PRO A 167 9.07 21.64 -6.19
CA PRO A 167 10.45 21.18 -6.44
C PRO A 167 10.86 19.94 -5.63
N SER A 168 10.29 19.76 -4.42
CA SER A 168 10.41 18.54 -3.60
C SER A 168 9.32 17.55 -3.96
N LYS A 169 9.52 16.27 -3.62
CA LYS A 169 8.49 15.25 -3.62
C LYS A 169 7.77 15.31 -2.28
N ASP A 170 6.54 15.75 -2.30
CA ASP A 170 5.71 15.91 -1.11
C ASP A 170 4.64 14.81 -1.03
N LEU A 171 4.15 14.53 0.16
CA LEU A 171 3.04 13.58 0.34
C LEU A 171 1.71 14.32 0.34
N PHE A 172 0.83 13.94 -0.56
CA PHE A 172 -0.54 14.47 -0.69
C PHE A 172 -1.57 13.37 -0.44
N GLY A 173 -2.80 13.78 -0.13
CA GLY A 173 -3.89 12.84 0.06
C GLY A 173 -5.25 13.42 -0.25
N GLN A 174 -6.20 12.53 -0.54
CA GLN A 174 -7.61 12.83 -0.78
C GLN A 174 -8.49 11.83 -0.04
N HIS A 175 -9.66 12.29 0.41
CA HIS A 175 -10.74 11.46 0.93
C HIS A 175 -11.88 11.49 -0.09
N LEU A 176 -12.26 10.32 -0.62
CA LEU A 176 -13.39 10.16 -1.51
C LEU A 176 -14.56 9.52 -0.77
N SER A 177 -15.76 10.08 -0.94
CA SER A 177 -16.99 9.47 -0.43
C SER A 177 -17.33 8.15 -1.16
N SER A 178 -18.32 7.42 -0.67
CA SER A 178 -18.84 6.20 -1.33
C SER A 178 -19.30 6.42 -2.76
N SER A 179 -19.72 7.64 -3.11
CA SER A 179 -20.11 8.04 -4.48
C SER A 179 -18.95 8.64 -5.31
N GLY A 180 -17.73 8.67 -4.77
CA GLY A 180 -16.54 9.17 -5.45
C GLY A 180 -16.36 10.69 -5.40
N ASN A 181 -17.19 11.41 -4.63
CA ASN A 181 -17.00 12.86 -4.49
C ASN A 181 -15.80 13.15 -3.56
N PRO A 182 -14.91 14.10 -3.91
CA PRO A 182 -13.84 14.52 -3.03
C PRO A 182 -14.44 15.22 -1.79
N LEU A 183 -14.02 14.76 -0.60
CA LEU A 183 -14.41 15.33 0.70
C LEU A 183 -13.38 16.33 1.20
N TRP A 184 -12.15 16.29 0.68
CA TRP A 184 -11.13 17.30 0.91
C TRP A 184 -11.00 18.22 -0.30
N THR A 185 -10.08 19.18 -0.24
CA THR A 185 -9.82 20.10 -1.37
C THR A 185 -9.53 19.30 -2.66
N VAL A 186 -10.11 19.73 -3.76
CA VAL A 186 -9.88 19.12 -5.09
C VAL A 186 -8.37 19.05 -5.37
N ASN A 187 -7.93 17.94 -5.95
CA ASN A 187 -6.51 17.59 -6.15
C ASN A 187 -5.70 17.35 -4.85
N GLY A 188 -6.39 17.12 -3.74
CA GLY A 188 -5.81 16.70 -2.49
C GLY A 188 -5.28 17.83 -1.59
N ILE A 189 -4.99 17.46 -0.34
CA ILE A 189 -4.34 18.31 0.66
C ILE A 189 -2.91 17.83 0.90
N PRO A 190 -1.98 18.72 1.27
CA PRO A 190 -0.65 18.29 1.69
C PRO A 190 -0.73 17.53 3.03
N ILE A 191 -0.19 16.32 3.04
CA ILE A 191 -0.02 15.49 4.25
C ILE A 191 1.33 15.77 4.89
N ALA A 192 2.39 15.72 4.09
CA ALA A 192 3.74 16.12 4.50
C ALA A 192 4.38 16.86 3.35
N ASN A 193 4.98 18.00 3.67
CA ASN A 193 5.63 18.89 2.72
C ASN A 193 6.67 19.73 3.45
N GLY A 194 7.68 20.19 2.76
CA GLY A 194 8.73 21.00 3.35
C GLY A 194 10.01 20.95 2.55
N LEU A 195 11.15 20.98 3.26
CA LEU A 195 12.45 20.77 2.67
C LEU A 195 12.76 19.28 2.70
N GLY A 196 13.17 18.71 1.58
CA GLY A 196 13.43 17.28 1.43
C GLY A 196 12.30 16.60 0.66
N ASP A 197 12.45 15.30 0.48
CA ASP A 197 11.52 14.46 -0.26
C ASP A 197 10.80 13.48 0.68
N GLU A 198 9.48 13.37 0.58
CA GLU A 198 8.71 12.28 1.16
C GLU A 198 8.60 11.16 0.10
N ILE A 199 9.27 10.03 0.34
CA ILE A 199 9.49 9.03 -0.72
C ILE A 199 8.78 7.71 -0.55
N GLN A 200 8.45 7.32 0.68
CA GLN A 200 7.74 6.09 1.01
C GLN A 200 6.65 6.40 2.01
N ASN A 201 5.55 5.71 1.89
CA ASN A 201 4.43 5.90 2.81
C ASN A 201 3.72 4.58 3.14
N THR A 202 3.06 4.56 4.27
CA THR A 202 2.08 3.55 4.67
C THR A 202 0.97 4.23 5.45
N MET A 203 -0.24 3.70 5.38
CA MET A 203 -1.40 4.29 6.01
C MET A 203 -2.31 3.21 6.56
N LEU A 204 -2.99 3.47 7.69
CA LEU A 204 -4.08 2.64 8.22
C LEU A 204 -5.17 3.52 8.84
N PRO A 205 -6.44 3.08 8.78
CA PRO A 205 -7.52 3.70 9.53
C PRO A 205 -7.22 3.75 11.04
N ASP A 206 -7.54 4.87 11.69
CA ASP A 206 -7.29 5.08 13.12
C ASP A 206 -8.38 4.50 14.03
N GLY A 207 -9.43 3.92 13.46
CA GLY A 207 -10.59 3.38 14.16
C GLY A 207 -11.57 4.46 14.67
N GLN A 208 -11.33 5.74 14.39
CA GLN A 208 -12.19 6.87 14.78
C GLN A 208 -12.64 7.71 13.57
N GLY A 209 -12.65 7.10 12.39
CA GLY A 209 -13.04 7.76 11.14
C GLY A 209 -11.92 8.60 10.50
N GLY A 210 -10.70 8.52 11.01
CA GLY A 210 -9.50 9.13 10.44
C GLY A 210 -8.46 8.08 10.08
N MET A 211 -7.20 8.53 9.93
CA MET A 211 -6.08 7.67 9.57
C MET A 211 -4.78 8.08 10.26
N ILE A 212 -3.89 7.11 10.42
CA ILE A 212 -2.48 7.33 10.72
C ILE A 212 -1.68 7.06 9.45
N ILE A 213 -0.81 7.98 9.11
CA ILE A 213 0.09 7.93 7.95
C ILE A 213 1.50 7.99 8.47
N ALA A 214 2.34 7.01 8.06
CA ALA A 214 3.77 7.04 8.32
C ALA A 214 4.52 7.13 7.00
N TYR A 215 5.66 7.82 7.00
CA TYR A 215 6.42 8.09 5.79
C TYR A 215 7.92 8.24 6.06
N THR A 216 8.69 8.05 5.01
CA THR A 216 10.13 8.34 4.99
C THR A 216 10.36 9.74 4.45
N HIS A 217 11.05 10.57 5.22
CA HIS A 217 11.51 11.89 4.83
C HIS A 217 13.00 11.83 4.51
N SER A 218 13.36 12.16 3.29
CA SER A 218 14.75 12.15 2.78
C SER A 218 15.28 13.57 2.66
N TYR A 219 16.27 13.89 3.47
CA TYR A 219 16.90 15.22 3.45
C TYR A 219 18.40 15.15 3.72
N ALA A 220 19.18 15.88 2.93
CA ALA A 220 20.63 15.98 3.06
C ALA A 220 21.38 14.63 3.09
N GLY A 221 20.83 13.59 2.47
CA GLY A 221 21.43 12.26 2.38
C GLY A 221 21.14 11.37 3.59
N ASN A 222 20.21 11.76 4.45
CA ASN A 222 19.65 10.94 5.53
C ASN A 222 18.16 10.73 5.31
N ASP A 223 17.66 9.55 5.66
CA ASP A 223 16.26 9.19 5.58
C ASP A 223 15.75 8.92 6.98
N ASP A 224 14.73 9.65 7.40
CA ASP A 224 14.13 9.59 8.73
C ASP A 224 12.66 9.18 8.64
N LEU A 225 12.10 8.66 9.74
CA LEU A 225 10.73 8.17 9.79
C LEU A 225 9.84 9.01 10.67
N TYR A 226 8.73 9.44 10.09
CA TYR A 226 7.72 10.25 10.74
C TYR A 226 6.33 9.65 10.59
N ALA A 227 5.41 10.09 11.47
CA ALA A 227 4.00 9.79 11.32
C ALA A 227 3.13 11.01 11.68
N LYS A 228 1.93 11.04 11.08
CA LYS A 228 0.88 12.02 11.35
C LYS A 228 -0.46 11.31 11.46
N ARG A 229 -1.37 11.90 12.25
CA ARG A 229 -2.75 11.43 12.34
C ARG A 229 -3.69 12.53 11.84
N TYR A 230 -4.60 12.16 10.94
CA TYR A 230 -5.62 13.03 10.37
C TYR A 230 -7.01 12.50 10.67
N ASN A 231 -7.97 13.40 10.93
CA ASN A 231 -9.38 13.03 11.00
C ASN A 231 -10.03 13.00 9.59
N ALA A 232 -11.30 12.58 9.51
CA ALA A 232 -12.05 12.47 8.25
C ALA A 232 -12.13 13.80 7.47
N ASN A 233 -12.01 14.93 8.12
CA ASN A 233 -12.06 16.26 7.49
C ASN A 233 -10.69 16.75 6.98
N GLY A 234 -9.65 15.92 7.04
CA GLY A 234 -8.29 16.29 6.62
C GLY A 234 -7.57 17.22 7.60
N ILE A 235 -8.00 17.25 8.86
CA ILE A 235 -7.37 18.06 9.90
C ILE A 235 -6.42 17.18 10.70
N MET A 236 -5.16 17.61 10.83
CA MET A 236 -4.16 16.92 11.65
C MET A 236 -4.62 16.89 13.12
N VAL A 237 -4.64 15.70 13.71
CA VAL A 237 -5.13 15.47 15.08
C VAL A 237 -4.01 15.65 16.10
N TRP A 238 -2.83 15.10 15.82
CA TRP A 238 -1.68 15.32 16.71
C TRP A 238 -1.17 16.76 16.59
N GLN A 239 -0.76 17.33 17.70
CA GLN A 239 -0.26 18.71 17.74
C GLN A 239 1.00 18.89 16.87
N ASN A 240 1.85 17.85 16.81
CA ASN A 240 3.09 17.83 16.06
C ASN A 240 3.20 16.54 15.24
N THR A 241 4.06 16.57 14.23
CA THR A 241 4.52 15.34 13.57
C THR A 241 5.20 14.44 14.59
N LEU A 242 4.82 13.15 14.62
CA LEU A 242 5.44 12.16 15.47
C LEU A 242 6.75 11.68 14.84
N VAL A 243 7.85 11.76 15.58
CA VAL A 243 9.12 11.16 15.21
C VAL A 243 9.08 9.67 15.55
N ILE A 244 9.20 8.82 14.54
CA ILE A 244 9.35 7.36 14.73
C ILE A 244 10.83 7.03 14.91
N SER A 245 11.70 7.56 14.02
CA SER A 245 13.16 7.43 14.13
C SER A 245 13.84 8.57 13.37
N GLU A 246 14.79 9.23 14.04
CA GLU A 246 15.78 10.18 13.49
C GLU A 246 17.21 9.71 13.87
N ALA A 247 17.46 8.41 13.79
CA ALA A 247 18.78 7.86 14.11
C ALA A 247 19.79 8.18 13.03
N GLU A 248 21.07 8.21 13.38
CA GLU A 248 22.13 8.32 12.39
C GLU A 248 22.05 7.17 11.36
N GLY A 249 22.22 7.48 10.08
CA GLY A 249 22.02 6.55 8.97
C GLY A 249 20.54 6.48 8.53
N SER A 250 20.32 5.93 7.35
CA SER A 250 18.98 5.92 6.74
C SER A 250 18.05 4.90 7.38
N GLN A 251 16.78 5.28 7.52
CA GLN A 251 15.66 4.40 7.89
C GLN A 251 14.67 4.32 6.72
N SER A 252 14.28 3.11 6.34
CA SER A 252 13.47 2.87 5.15
C SER A 252 12.45 1.74 5.34
N ASP A 253 11.62 1.53 4.32
CA ASP A 253 10.67 0.41 4.24
C ASP A 253 9.71 0.32 5.42
N ILE A 254 9.24 1.47 5.91
CA ILE A 254 8.29 1.52 7.03
C ILE A 254 6.99 0.79 6.70
N ARG A 255 6.55 -0.06 7.62
CA ARG A 255 5.26 -0.77 7.57
C ARG A 255 4.55 -0.61 8.90
N MET A 256 3.23 -0.79 8.88
CA MET A 256 2.38 -0.58 10.06
C MET A 256 1.32 -1.67 10.18
N ALA A 257 0.99 -2.04 11.41
CA ALA A 257 -0.14 -2.89 11.75
C ALA A 257 -0.98 -2.25 12.86
N ALA A 258 -2.31 -2.24 12.70
CA ALA A 258 -3.25 -1.83 13.73
C ALA A 258 -3.62 -3.03 14.61
N LEU A 259 -3.49 -2.89 15.92
CA LEU A 259 -3.80 -3.92 16.90
C LEU A 259 -5.26 -3.85 17.37
N ASN A 260 -5.74 -4.94 17.99
CA ASN A 260 -7.12 -4.99 18.49
C ASN A 260 -7.35 -4.11 19.73
N ASP A 261 -6.28 -3.66 20.40
CA ASP A 261 -6.32 -2.75 21.56
C ASP A 261 -6.30 -1.27 21.16
N GLY A 262 -6.40 -0.96 19.86
CA GLY A 262 -6.36 0.41 19.34
C GLY A 262 -4.96 1.02 19.25
N ASN A 263 -3.91 0.23 19.51
CA ASN A 263 -2.52 0.64 19.31
C ASN A 263 -2.03 0.27 17.90
N PHE A 264 -0.87 0.82 17.53
CA PHE A 264 -0.24 0.58 16.23
C PHE A 264 1.21 0.14 16.43
N VAL A 265 1.67 -0.77 15.61
CA VAL A 265 3.08 -1.18 15.58
C VAL A 265 3.66 -0.83 14.23
N PHE A 266 4.77 -0.09 14.24
CA PHE A 266 5.61 0.18 13.08
C PHE A 266 6.80 -0.78 13.07
N THR A 267 7.25 -1.16 11.88
CA THR A 267 8.53 -1.83 11.66
C THR A 267 9.23 -1.22 10.46
N TRP A 268 10.55 -1.19 10.50
CA TRP A 268 11.36 -0.58 9.43
C TRP A 268 12.74 -1.22 9.33
N ALA A 269 13.41 -0.98 8.22
CA ALA A 269 14.82 -1.25 8.02
C ALA A 269 15.64 -0.03 8.45
N ASP A 270 16.68 -0.21 9.28
CA ASP A 270 17.43 0.86 9.95
C ASP A 270 18.93 0.66 9.81
N LYS A 271 19.62 1.66 9.30
CA LYS A 271 21.07 1.64 9.03
C LYS A 271 21.88 2.42 10.07
N ARG A 272 21.41 2.51 11.32
CA ARG A 272 22.16 3.20 12.39
C ARG A 272 23.42 2.46 12.82
N SER A 273 23.54 1.19 12.52
CA SER A 273 24.72 0.35 12.73
C SER A 273 25.54 0.23 11.42
N ALA A 274 26.56 -0.61 11.41
CA ALA A 274 27.36 -0.87 10.21
C ALA A 274 26.56 -1.53 9.08
N ASP A 275 25.44 -2.17 9.44
CA ASP A 275 24.54 -2.88 8.56
C ASP A 275 23.09 -2.41 8.74
N THR A 276 22.19 -2.89 7.87
CA THR A 276 20.76 -2.63 7.97
C THR A 276 20.10 -3.71 8.81
N ASP A 277 19.46 -3.30 9.88
CA ASP A 277 18.78 -4.17 10.85
C ASP A 277 17.25 -3.90 10.86
N ILE A 278 16.48 -4.78 11.49
CA ILE A 278 15.02 -4.62 11.61
C ILE A 278 14.65 -4.09 12.99
N TYR A 279 13.95 -2.98 12.99
CA TYR A 279 13.45 -2.29 14.18
C TYR A 279 11.93 -2.22 14.21
N ALA A 280 11.39 -1.99 15.39
CA ALA A 280 9.97 -1.76 15.58
C ALA A 280 9.67 -0.76 16.71
N GLN A 281 8.50 -0.13 16.66
CA GLN A 281 7.96 0.74 17.69
C GLN A 281 6.45 0.56 17.78
N LYS A 282 5.93 0.55 18.99
CA LYS A 282 4.49 0.56 19.28
C LYS A 282 4.06 1.94 19.76
N ILE A 283 2.95 2.43 19.24
CA ILE A 283 2.33 3.67 19.69
C ILE A 283 0.88 3.44 20.11
N ASN A 284 0.38 4.34 20.95
CA ASN A 284 -1.06 4.47 21.18
C ASN A 284 -1.68 5.49 20.19
N LEU A 285 -3.00 5.63 20.26
CA LEU A 285 -3.74 6.55 19.38
C LEU A 285 -3.41 8.04 19.64
N ALA A 286 -2.87 8.37 20.82
CA ALA A 286 -2.42 9.74 21.14
C ALA A 286 -1.04 10.06 20.54
N GLY A 287 -0.31 9.04 20.04
CA GLY A 287 1.05 9.18 19.51
C GLY A 287 2.14 8.94 20.54
N ASP A 288 1.82 8.43 21.74
CA ASP A 288 2.84 8.09 22.73
C ASP A 288 3.57 6.82 22.34
N LEU A 289 4.90 6.82 22.42
CA LEU A 289 5.76 5.67 22.19
C LEU A 289 5.64 4.70 23.37
N LEU A 290 5.30 3.42 23.13
CA LEU A 290 5.03 2.43 24.17
C LEU A 290 6.19 1.46 24.44
N TRP A 291 7.16 1.34 23.53
CA TRP A 291 8.33 0.47 23.67
C TRP A 291 9.64 1.24 23.95
N GLY A 292 9.55 2.37 24.66
CA GLY A 292 10.69 3.24 24.88
C GLY A 292 11.12 3.92 23.58
N SER A 293 12.41 3.93 23.26
CA SER A 293 12.89 4.56 22.03
C SER A 293 12.59 3.70 20.79
N TYR A 294 12.74 2.39 20.90
CA TYR A 294 12.51 1.38 19.85
C TYR A 294 12.69 -0.04 20.38
N LEU A 295 12.26 -1.04 19.62
CA LEU A 295 12.57 -2.45 19.80
C LEU A 295 13.47 -2.91 18.64
N ILE A 296 14.60 -3.54 18.96
CA ILE A 296 15.40 -4.26 17.97
C ILE A 296 14.72 -5.60 17.74
N VAL A 297 14.16 -5.80 16.55
CA VAL A 297 13.53 -7.08 16.16
C VAL A 297 14.61 -8.09 15.80
N TYR A 298 15.56 -7.64 15.01
CA TYR A 298 16.74 -8.41 14.64
C TYR A 298 17.91 -7.49 14.31
N SER A 299 19.10 -7.86 14.79
CA SER A 299 20.38 -7.24 14.46
C SER A 299 21.45 -8.33 14.34
N ASP A 300 22.18 -8.35 13.23
CA ASP A 300 23.30 -9.27 13.08
C ASP A 300 24.55 -8.70 13.78
N GLN A 301 25.06 -9.45 14.75
CA GLN A 301 26.27 -9.07 15.52
C GLN A 301 27.56 -9.62 14.88
N ASN A 302 27.50 -10.20 13.67
CA ASN A 302 28.65 -10.75 12.99
C ASN A 302 29.43 -9.65 12.23
N GLU A 303 30.75 -9.84 12.09
CA GLU A 303 31.65 -8.89 11.40
C GLU A 303 31.39 -8.75 9.89
N LEU A 304 30.60 -9.65 9.29
CA LEU A 304 30.21 -9.60 7.89
C LEU A 304 28.86 -8.90 7.81
N ALA A 305 28.90 -7.58 7.64
CA ALA A 305 27.71 -6.75 7.44
C ALA A 305 26.80 -7.31 6.33
N ARG A 306 25.63 -7.82 6.70
CA ARG A 306 24.66 -8.42 5.77
C ARG A 306 23.25 -7.88 6.05
N PRO A 307 22.68 -7.12 5.09
CA PRO A 307 21.48 -6.36 5.33
C PRO A 307 20.26 -7.25 5.59
N GLN A 308 19.39 -6.76 6.45
CA GLN A 308 18.01 -7.18 6.62
C GLN A 308 17.11 -6.05 6.11
N VAL A 309 16.25 -6.35 5.15
CA VAL A 309 15.46 -5.34 4.43
C VAL A 309 14.03 -5.80 4.19
N ASN A 310 13.20 -4.92 3.64
CA ASN A 310 11.85 -5.22 3.21
C ASN A 310 10.96 -5.87 4.30
N PRO A 311 10.91 -5.34 5.53
CA PRO A 311 10.06 -5.91 6.56
C PRO A 311 8.59 -5.89 6.14
N ARG A 312 7.85 -6.93 6.56
CA ARG A 312 6.41 -7.01 6.47
C ARG A 312 5.87 -7.32 7.85
N ILE A 313 4.71 -6.78 8.16
CA ILE A 313 4.09 -6.93 9.48
C ILE A 313 2.63 -7.32 9.33
N VAL A 314 2.18 -8.23 10.17
CA VAL A 314 0.78 -8.61 10.28
C VAL A 314 0.41 -8.78 11.75
N LYS A 315 -0.79 -8.34 12.13
CA LYS A 315 -1.30 -8.57 13.48
C LYS A 315 -1.69 -10.03 13.69
N THR A 316 -1.56 -10.50 14.92
CA THR A 316 -2.03 -11.81 15.36
C THR A 316 -3.34 -11.71 16.14
N SER A 317 -4.04 -12.83 16.32
CA SER A 317 -5.32 -12.88 17.04
C SER A 317 -5.17 -12.56 18.53
N ASP A 318 -3.99 -12.81 19.13
CA ASP A 318 -3.64 -12.54 20.50
C ASP A 318 -3.12 -11.11 20.77
N ASN A 319 -3.37 -10.19 19.83
CA ASN A 319 -2.95 -8.79 19.90
C ASN A 319 -1.42 -8.56 19.81
N GLY A 320 -0.70 -9.55 19.27
CA GLY A 320 0.70 -9.44 18.89
C GLY A 320 0.88 -9.09 17.43
N VAL A 321 2.13 -9.17 16.95
CA VAL A 321 2.50 -9.02 15.55
C VAL A 321 3.48 -10.11 15.12
N ILE A 322 3.41 -10.51 13.86
CA ILE A 322 4.44 -11.26 13.17
C ILE A 322 5.14 -10.30 12.22
N ILE A 323 6.46 -10.24 12.31
CA ILE A 323 7.32 -9.46 11.40
C ILE A 323 8.17 -10.46 10.63
N VAL A 324 8.21 -10.33 9.31
CA VAL A 324 9.07 -11.12 8.41
C VAL A 324 9.88 -10.15 7.55
N TRP A 325 11.07 -10.55 7.13
CA TRP A 325 11.98 -9.70 6.35
C TRP A 325 12.84 -10.53 5.41
N GLU A 326 13.49 -9.89 4.47
CA GLU A 326 14.53 -10.47 3.63
C GLU A 326 15.87 -10.42 4.39
N ASP A 327 16.57 -11.55 4.44
CA ASP A 327 17.79 -11.74 5.20
C ASP A 327 18.91 -12.30 4.28
N PHE A 328 19.96 -11.54 4.10
CA PHE A 328 21.06 -11.87 3.20
C PHE A 328 22.21 -12.64 3.86
N ARG A 329 22.08 -13.11 5.11
CA ARG A 329 23.14 -13.86 5.82
C ARG A 329 23.64 -15.10 5.11
N LEU A 330 22.82 -15.73 4.29
CA LEU A 330 23.15 -16.96 3.56
C LEU A 330 23.48 -16.73 2.08
N ASP A 331 23.51 -15.46 1.64
CA ASP A 331 23.90 -15.15 0.25
C ASP A 331 25.42 -15.28 0.09
N THR A 332 25.86 -16.42 -0.45
CA THR A 332 27.27 -16.71 -0.71
C THR A 332 27.78 -16.11 -2.03
N GLN A 333 26.91 -15.46 -2.82
CA GLN A 333 27.28 -14.93 -4.15
C GLN A 333 27.88 -13.51 -4.10
N ASN A 334 27.79 -12.83 -2.95
CA ASN A 334 28.32 -11.48 -2.74
C ASN A 334 29.42 -11.42 -1.67
N ALA A 335 30.14 -12.51 -1.42
CA ALA A 335 31.28 -12.58 -0.50
C ALA A 335 32.61 -12.38 -1.23
#